data_9be034049dca90dd94b9092c8659af4c
#
_entry.id   9be034049dca90dd94b9092c8659af4c
#
_cell.length_a   1.000
_cell.length_b   1.000
_cell.length_c   1.000
_cell.angle_alpha   90.00
_cell.angle_beta   90.00
_cell.angle_gamma   90.00
#
_symmetry.space_group_name_H-M   'P 1'
#
loop_
_entity.id
_entity.type
_entity.pdbx_description
1 polymer ?
#
loop_
_entity_poly.entity_id
_entity_poly.type
_entity_poly.pdbx_seq_one_letter_code
_entity_poly.pdbx_strand_id
1 'polypeptide(L)'
;MARKKLAKLILMTLGILMWGMVSSRAATAASGTLYVVSTGPGDPQHITVKALETIKKADLVLCSSESAKHLQEILKGKKVEDPWKELWWHQGKVWMKDLATFKPEERAKIVAEKKRQRDEYVKRLKTLLAQGKNIALLDRGDPTVYSRSFWLLEGLDPDQVEIIPGMGAMTAAMAALKKCSTGAGARFVAQTAPFGFFGKTDREDLARDLSHYPGTLVFYMGLTEIDNLVNTLQKYNPADLPVAVVYYAGYDDKEKIVKGNLGNILDQLASEKEKFMGIIIVGQCLEGPTFTLGEETKEKPAISKGPDQGK
;
A
#
# COMPACT_ATOMS: atom_id res chain seq x y z
N MET A 1 -40.91 -59.70 -36.88
CA MET A 1 -39.52 -59.30 -37.09
C MET A 1 -39.36 -57.79 -37.39
N ALA A 2 -40.21 -57.15 -38.15
CA ALA A 2 -40.05 -55.70 -38.51
C ALA A 2 -40.14 -54.73 -37.37
N ARG A 3 -41.03 -54.92 -36.36
CA ARG A 3 -41.12 -53.98 -35.18
C ARG A 3 -39.88 -53.91 -34.29
N LYS A 4 -39.10 -55.01 -34.15
CA LYS A 4 -37.84 -54.98 -33.36
C LYS A 4 -36.65 -54.28 -34.07
N LYS A 5 -36.68 -54.31 -35.44
CA LYS A 5 -35.65 -53.56 -36.21
C LYS A 5 -35.92 -52.06 -36.23
N LEU A 6 -37.20 -51.63 -36.24
CA LEU A 6 -37.55 -50.21 -36.18
C LEU A 6 -37.24 -49.58 -34.81
N ALA A 7 -37.48 -50.32 -33.71
CA ALA A 7 -37.15 -49.85 -32.35
C ALA A 7 -35.68 -49.71 -32.15
N LYS A 8 -34.77 -50.57 -32.69
CA LYS A 8 -33.34 -50.46 -32.66
C LYS A 8 -32.82 -49.26 -33.46
N LEU A 9 -33.44 -48.98 -34.60
CA LEU A 9 -33.05 -47.83 -35.44
C LEU A 9 -33.39 -46.50 -34.78
N ILE A 10 -34.57 -46.41 -34.11
CA ILE A 10 -34.99 -45.21 -33.36
C ILE A 10 -34.10 -44.99 -32.13
N LEU A 11 -33.70 -46.03 -31.41
CA LEU A 11 -32.76 -45.91 -30.28
C LEU A 11 -31.35 -45.50 -30.71
N MET A 12 -30.89 -45.95 -31.89
CA MET A 12 -29.59 -45.58 -32.42
C MET A 12 -29.53 -44.12 -32.91
N THR A 13 -30.63 -43.63 -33.54
CA THR A 13 -30.71 -42.22 -33.95
C THR A 13 -30.90 -41.26 -32.79
N LEU A 14 -31.62 -41.63 -31.72
CA LEU A 14 -31.72 -40.87 -30.48
C LEU A 14 -30.39 -40.82 -29.72
N GLY A 15 -29.60 -41.90 -29.73
CA GLY A 15 -28.25 -41.92 -29.11
C GLY A 15 -27.26 -41.03 -29.83
N ILE A 16 -27.34 -40.95 -31.17
CA ILE A 16 -26.46 -40.06 -31.96
C ILE A 16 -26.86 -38.59 -31.81
N LEU A 17 -28.16 -38.28 -31.68
CA LEU A 17 -28.65 -36.93 -31.40
C LEU A 17 -28.32 -36.46 -29.98
N MET A 18 -28.35 -37.36 -28.99
CA MET A 18 -27.90 -37.00 -27.61
C MET A 18 -26.38 -36.86 -27.48
N TRP A 19 -25.59 -37.57 -28.28
CA TRP A 19 -24.13 -37.42 -28.25
C TRP A 19 -23.63 -36.17 -29.01
N GLY A 20 -24.44 -35.68 -29.96
CA GLY A 20 -24.18 -34.39 -30.65
C GLY A 20 -24.50 -33.15 -29.81
N MET A 21 -25.26 -33.29 -28.70
CA MET A 21 -25.53 -32.18 -27.76
C MET A 21 -24.57 -32.10 -26.57
N VAL A 22 -23.66 -33.06 -26.44
CA VAL A 22 -22.60 -33.01 -25.45
C VAL A 22 -21.35 -32.44 -26.11
N SER A 23 -21.07 -31.18 -25.82
CA SER A 23 -19.78 -30.57 -26.02
C SER A 23 -19.62 -29.59 -27.17
N SER A 24 -20.35 -28.50 -27.13
CA SER A 24 -19.64 -27.24 -27.29
C SER A 24 -19.74 -26.43 -25.99
N ARG A 25 -19.19 -26.94 -24.90
CA ARG A 25 -18.57 -26.05 -23.94
C ARG A 25 -17.45 -25.42 -24.74
N ALA A 26 -17.73 -24.28 -25.35
CA ALA A 26 -16.67 -23.36 -25.73
C ALA A 26 -15.78 -23.25 -24.48
N ALA A 27 -14.56 -23.72 -24.60
CA ALA A 27 -13.56 -23.47 -23.57
C ALA A 27 -13.58 -21.94 -23.43
N THR A 28 -14.27 -21.44 -22.40
CA THR A 28 -14.14 -20.04 -22.02
C THR A 28 -12.65 -19.86 -21.80
N ALA A 29 -12.02 -19.15 -22.73
CA ALA A 29 -10.61 -18.80 -22.60
C ALA A 29 -10.45 -18.30 -21.17
N ALA A 30 -9.54 -18.90 -20.41
CA ALA A 30 -9.34 -18.51 -19.02
C ALA A 30 -9.18 -16.99 -18.98
N SER A 31 -10.01 -16.30 -18.22
CA SER A 31 -9.89 -14.86 -18.03
C SER A 31 -8.49 -14.57 -17.48
N GLY A 32 -7.83 -13.53 -17.99
CA GLY A 32 -6.57 -13.06 -17.43
C GLY A 32 -6.77 -12.48 -16.03
N THR A 33 -5.68 -12.24 -15.34
CA THR A 33 -5.67 -11.70 -13.97
C THR A 33 -4.92 -10.36 -13.93
N LEU A 34 -5.44 -9.40 -13.18
CA LEU A 34 -4.71 -8.20 -12.79
C LEU A 34 -4.00 -8.46 -11.46
N TYR A 35 -2.69 -8.39 -11.49
CA TYR A 35 -1.82 -8.54 -10.32
C TYR A 35 -1.42 -7.17 -9.82
N VAL A 36 -1.73 -6.82 -8.57
CA VAL A 36 -1.11 -5.68 -7.88
C VAL A 36 0.19 -6.19 -7.27
N VAL A 37 1.31 -5.75 -7.78
CA VAL A 37 2.61 -6.33 -7.48
C VAL A 37 3.45 -5.38 -6.66
N SER A 38 3.80 -5.78 -5.42
CA SER A 38 4.79 -5.08 -4.62
C SER A 38 6.15 -5.11 -5.30
N THR A 39 6.78 -3.94 -5.45
CA THR A 39 8.17 -3.84 -5.91
C THR A 39 9.17 -3.63 -4.78
N GLY A 40 8.73 -3.74 -3.54
CA GLY A 40 9.54 -3.41 -2.37
C GLY A 40 9.76 -1.91 -2.18
N PRO A 41 10.31 -1.50 -1.06
CA PRO A 41 10.80 -0.16 -0.84
C PRO A 41 12.24 -0.05 -1.34
N GLY A 42 12.58 1.08 -1.97
CA GLY A 42 13.96 1.31 -2.39
C GLY A 42 14.43 0.47 -3.57
N ASP A 43 15.57 -0.19 -3.43
CA ASP A 43 16.25 -0.87 -4.53
C ASP A 43 15.55 -2.14 -5.01
N PRO A 44 15.73 -2.49 -6.31
CA PRO A 44 15.05 -3.64 -6.92
C PRO A 44 15.34 -4.99 -6.25
N GLN A 45 16.43 -5.12 -5.51
CA GLN A 45 16.77 -6.35 -4.76
C GLN A 45 15.77 -6.69 -3.63
N HIS A 46 14.93 -5.72 -3.24
CA HIS A 46 13.83 -5.94 -2.28
C HIS A 46 12.56 -6.54 -2.90
N ILE A 47 12.56 -6.78 -4.22
CA ILE A 47 11.44 -7.42 -4.90
C ILE A 47 11.43 -8.91 -4.55
N THR A 48 10.26 -9.45 -4.21
CA THR A 48 10.12 -10.87 -3.93
C THR A 48 10.26 -11.72 -5.20
N VAL A 49 10.68 -12.96 -5.07
CA VAL A 49 10.74 -13.92 -6.20
C VAL A 49 9.37 -14.04 -6.87
N LYS A 50 8.28 -14.17 -6.09
CA LYS A 50 6.91 -14.24 -6.65
C LYS A 50 6.57 -12.98 -7.48
N ALA A 51 6.95 -11.79 -7.00
CA ALA A 51 6.73 -10.54 -7.73
C ALA A 51 7.49 -10.51 -9.06
N LEU A 52 8.78 -10.89 -9.08
CA LEU A 52 9.58 -11.00 -10.31
C LEU A 52 8.98 -11.98 -11.32
N GLU A 53 8.54 -13.15 -10.87
CA GLU A 53 7.91 -14.14 -11.73
C GLU A 53 6.58 -13.64 -12.31
N THR A 54 5.80 -12.93 -11.50
CA THR A 54 4.54 -12.34 -11.94
C THR A 54 4.78 -11.27 -13.00
N ILE A 55 5.75 -10.38 -12.79
CA ILE A 55 6.14 -9.36 -13.78
C ILE A 55 6.60 -10.01 -15.08
N LYS A 56 7.42 -11.07 -15.00
CA LYS A 56 7.91 -11.81 -16.18
C LYS A 56 6.77 -12.43 -17.00
N LYS A 57 5.71 -12.92 -16.36
CA LYS A 57 4.56 -13.56 -17.03
C LYS A 57 3.51 -12.56 -17.52
N ALA A 58 3.54 -11.31 -17.08
CA ALA A 58 2.57 -10.30 -17.47
C ALA A 58 2.70 -9.91 -18.95
N ASP A 59 1.55 -9.77 -19.64
CA ASP A 59 1.45 -9.27 -21.02
C ASP A 59 1.57 -7.74 -21.07
N LEU A 60 1.16 -7.07 -19.99
CA LEU A 60 1.18 -5.62 -19.83
C LEU A 60 1.63 -5.27 -18.40
N VAL A 61 2.52 -4.32 -18.28
CA VAL A 61 2.95 -3.78 -17.00
C VAL A 61 2.46 -2.34 -16.86
N LEU A 62 1.81 -2.04 -15.75
CA LEU A 62 1.33 -0.71 -15.40
C LEU A 62 2.16 -0.19 -14.23
N CYS A 63 2.81 0.95 -14.43
CA CYS A 63 3.54 1.64 -13.35
C CYS A 63 3.79 3.10 -13.70
N SER A 64 4.21 3.90 -12.72
CA SER A 64 4.63 5.27 -12.99
C SER A 64 5.90 5.30 -13.84
N SER A 65 6.08 6.37 -14.61
CA SER A 65 7.29 6.57 -15.43
C SER A 65 8.56 6.57 -14.57
N GLU A 66 8.49 7.05 -13.32
CA GLU A 66 9.59 6.99 -12.36
C GLU A 66 9.92 5.55 -11.96
N SER A 67 8.89 4.74 -11.62
CA SER A 67 9.06 3.32 -11.32
C SER A 67 9.60 2.55 -12.53
N ALA A 68 9.13 2.85 -13.73
CA ALA A 68 9.61 2.23 -14.97
C ALA A 68 11.11 2.49 -15.19
N LYS A 69 11.57 3.72 -14.94
CA LYS A 69 12.99 4.08 -15.01
C LYS A 69 13.82 3.34 -13.95
N HIS A 70 13.30 3.28 -12.72
CA HIS A 70 13.98 2.61 -11.60
C HIS A 70 14.11 1.10 -11.80
N LEU A 71 13.10 0.47 -12.43
CA LEU A 71 13.02 -0.96 -12.68
C LEU A 71 13.39 -1.36 -14.14
N GLN A 72 14.11 -0.50 -14.87
CA GLN A 72 14.33 -0.65 -16.30
C GLN A 72 14.91 -2.04 -16.70
N GLU A 73 15.82 -2.60 -15.90
CA GLU A 73 16.43 -3.91 -16.19
C GLU A 73 15.41 -5.06 -16.01
N ILE A 74 14.54 -4.96 -14.99
CA ILE A 74 13.48 -5.95 -14.74
C ILE A 74 12.40 -5.88 -15.82
N LEU A 75 12.14 -4.68 -16.33
CA LEU A 75 11.08 -4.40 -17.31
C LEU A 75 11.56 -4.52 -18.77
N LYS A 76 12.82 -4.88 -19.00
CA LYS A 76 13.37 -5.03 -20.34
C LYS A 76 12.52 -5.98 -21.20
N GLY A 77 12.09 -5.50 -22.36
CA GLY A 77 11.23 -6.24 -23.28
C GLY A 77 9.75 -6.31 -22.90
N LYS A 78 9.32 -5.67 -21.82
CA LYS A 78 7.91 -5.58 -21.43
C LYS A 78 7.21 -4.38 -22.06
N LYS A 79 5.93 -4.56 -22.37
CA LYS A 79 5.04 -3.43 -22.69
C LYS A 79 4.70 -2.74 -21.38
N VAL A 80 5.11 -1.48 -21.24
CA VAL A 80 4.89 -0.68 -20.02
C VAL A 80 4.02 0.52 -20.34
N GLU A 81 3.04 0.79 -19.49
CA GLU A 81 2.16 1.95 -19.57
C GLU A 81 2.08 2.65 -18.20
N ASP A 82 1.98 3.99 -18.21
CA ASP A 82 1.81 4.80 -17.00
C ASP A 82 0.36 5.29 -16.90
N PRO A 83 -0.50 4.62 -16.10
CA PRO A 83 -1.87 5.05 -15.92
C PRO A 83 -1.98 6.32 -15.06
N TRP A 84 -0.97 6.60 -14.25
CA TRP A 84 -1.01 7.65 -13.25
C TRP A 84 -0.79 9.05 -13.81
N LYS A 85 -0.14 9.14 -14.96
CA LYS A 85 0.14 10.41 -15.64
C LYS A 85 -1.12 11.23 -15.89
N GLU A 86 -2.23 10.57 -16.23
CA GLU A 86 -3.51 11.22 -16.49
C GLU A 86 -4.50 11.04 -15.34
N LEU A 87 -4.55 9.85 -14.74
CA LEU A 87 -5.54 9.54 -13.72
C LEU A 87 -5.26 10.23 -12.38
N TRP A 88 -3.99 10.33 -11.97
CA TRP A 88 -3.60 10.88 -10.67
C TRP A 88 -3.35 12.38 -10.69
N TRP A 89 -3.04 12.95 -11.85
CA TRP A 89 -2.77 14.35 -12.02
C TRP A 89 -3.94 15.07 -12.73
N HIS A 90 -4.30 16.26 -12.26
CA HIS A 90 -5.19 17.13 -13.02
C HIS A 90 -4.40 17.83 -14.11
N GLN A 91 -4.70 17.52 -15.36
CA GLN A 91 -4.00 18.04 -16.55
C GLN A 91 -2.46 17.93 -16.46
N GLY A 92 -1.95 16.92 -15.70
CA GLY A 92 -0.52 16.71 -15.52
C GLY A 92 0.19 17.73 -14.63
N LYS A 93 -0.53 18.59 -13.91
CA LYS A 93 0.06 19.71 -13.14
C LYS A 93 -0.23 19.65 -11.64
N VAL A 94 -1.38 19.15 -11.23
CA VAL A 94 -1.86 19.18 -9.84
C VAL A 94 -2.20 17.78 -9.36
N TRP A 95 -1.68 17.39 -8.22
CA TRP A 95 -2.00 16.11 -7.60
C TRP A 95 -3.45 16.06 -7.12
N MET A 96 -4.07 14.90 -7.20
CA MET A 96 -5.42 14.68 -6.68
C MET A 96 -5.57 15.11 -5.21
N LYS A 97 -4.54 14.91 -4.37
CA LYS A 97 -4.54 15.32 -2.97
C LYS A 97 -4.67 16.83 -2.76
N ASP A 98 -4.22 17.61 -3.74
CA ASP A 98 -4.22 19.07 -3.66
C ASP A 98 -5.56 19.69 -4.09
N LEU A 99 -6.54 18.84 -4.46
CA LEU A 99 -7.87 19.30 -4.87
C LEU A 99 -8.62 20.09 -3.79
N ALA A 100 -8.24 19.95 -2.52
CA ALA A 100 -8.79 20.74 -1.42
C ALA A 100 -8.55 22.25 -1.57
N THR A 101 -7.52 22.66 -2.35
CA THR A 101 -7.19 24.06 -2.62
C THR A 101 -8.10 24.70 -3.66
N PHE A 102 -8.88 23.91 -4.41
CA PHE A 102 -9.82 24.42 -5.42
C PHE A 102 -11.15 24.80 -4.79
N LYS A 103 -11.86 25.73 -5.45
CA LYS A 103 -13.24 26.05 -5.07
C LYS A 103 -14.12 24.79 -5.13
N PRO A 104 -15.13 24.64 -4.25
CA PRO A 104 -15.94 23.42 -4.17
C PRO A 104 -16.53 22.98 -5.52
N GLU A 105 -17.03 23.91 -6.32
CA GLU A 105 -17.64 23.61 -7.62
C GLU A 105 -16.59 23.13 -8.65
N GLU A 106 -15.43 23.78 -8.68
CA GLU A 106 -14.33 23.39 -9.56
C GLU A 106 -13.78 22.03 -9.18
N ARG A 107 -13.57 21.81 -7.87
CA ARG A 107 -13.17 20.52 -7.32
C ARG A 107 -14.14 19.40 -7.71
N ALA A 108 -15.45 19.63 -7.58
CA ALA A 108 -16.47 18.65 -7.97
C ALA A 108 -16.37 18.26 -9.45
N LYS A 109 -16.16 19.23 -10.34
CA LYS A 109 -15.97 18.99 -11.78
C LYS A 109 -14.70 18.16 -12.05
N ILE A 110 -13.58 18.51 -11.41
CA ILE A 110 -12.31 17.77 -11.54
C ILE A 110 -12.47 16.33 -11.07
N VAL A 111 -13.10 16.12 -9.91
CA VAL A 111 -13.33 14.78 -9.34
C VAL A 111 -14.23 13.94 -10.26
N ALA A 112 -15.33 14.51 -10.78
CA ALA A 112 -16.22 13.81 -11.69
C ALA A 112 -15.49 13.39 -12.98
N GLU A 113 -14.69 14.28 -13.55
CA GLU A 113 -13.91 14.00 -14.76
C GLU A 113 -12.86 12.91 -14.50
N LYS A 114 -12.16 12.96 -13.38
CA LYS A 114 -11.18 11.93 -13.00
C LYS A 114 -11.83 10.57 -12.78
N LYS A 115 -13.01 10.55 -12.18
CA LYS A 115 -13.79 9.31 -12.03
C LYS A 115 -14.19 8.75 -13.40
N ARG A 116 -14.64 9.58 -14.33
CA ARG A 116 -14.97 9.17 -15.70
C ARG A 116 -13.75 8.56 -16.42
N GLN A 117 -12.59 9.25 -16.36
CA GLN A 117 -11.34 8.76 -16.95
C GLN A 117 -10.91 7.41 -16.35
N ARG A 118 -11.01 7.26 -15.03
CA ARG A 118 -10.75 5.98 -14.35
C ARG A 118 -11.69 4.88 -14.88
N ASP A 119 -12.98 5.14 -14.95
CA ASP A 119 -13.97 4.15 -15.37
C ASP A 119 -13.75 3.70 -16.83
N GLU A 120 -13.36 4.60 -17.71
CA GLU A 120 -12.95 4.28 -19.08
C GLU A 120 -11.67 3.44 -19.12
N TYR A 121 -10.69 3.78 -18.28
CA TYR A 121 -9.46 3.00 -18.18
C TYR A 121 -9.74 1.58 -17.65
N VAL A 122 -10.55 1.45 -16.62
CA VAL A 122 -10.98 0.16 -16.04
C VAL A 122 -11.74 -0.66 -17.08
N LYS A 123 -12.63 -0.06 -17.90
CA LYS A 123 -13.31 -0.75 -19.00
C LYS A 123 -12.31 -1.35 -19.99
N ARG A 124 -11.25 -0.63 -20.32
CA ARG A 124 -10.16 -1.14 -21.16
C ARG A 124 -9.45 -2.33 -20.50
N LEU A 125 -9.13 -2.24 -19.19
CA LEU A 125 -8.51 -3.34 -18.46
C LEU A 125 -9.41 -4.60 -18.48
N LYS A 126 -10.70 -4.46 -18.23
CA LYS A 126 -11.67 -5.57 -18.33
C LYS A 126 -11.64 -6.24 -19.71
N THR A 127 -11.54 -5.47 -20.77
CA THR A 127 -11.44 -6.01 -22.13
C THR A 127 -10.17 -6.85 -22.31
N LEU A 128 -9.03 -6.40 -21.79
CA LEU A 128 -7.77 -7.13 -21.86
C LEU A 128 -7.83 -8.43 -21.01
N LEU A 129 -8.40 -8.35 -19.81
CA LEU A 129 -8.59 -9.52 -18.95
C LEU A 129 -9.52 -10.55 -19.61
N ALA A 130 -10.61 -10.12 -20.22
CA ALA A 130 -11.52 -11.02 -20.98
C ALA A 130 -10.83 -11.69 -22.19
N GLN A 131 -9.76 -11.09 -22.72
CA GLN A 131 -8.90 -11.68 -23.75
C GLN A 131 -7.85 -12.65 -23.19
N GLY A 132 -7.86 -12.95 -21.89
CA GLY A 132 -6.89 -13.82 -21.23
C GLY A 132 -5.54 -13.15 -20.94
N LYS A 133 -5.46 -11.80 -21.03
CA LYS A 133 -4.21 -11.06 -20.79
C LYS A 133 -3.94 -10.88 -19.30
N ASN A 134 -2.73 -11.21 -18.87
CA ASN A 134 -2.25 -10.96 -17.53
C ASN A 134 -1.64 -9.55 -17.43
N ILE A 135 -2.06 -8.79 -16.43
CA ILE A 135 -1.64 -7.41 -16.23
C ILE A 135 -0.96 -7.28 -14.87
N ALA A 136 0.26 -6.74 -14.83
CA ALA A 136 0.95 -6.43 -13.59
C ALA A 136 0.87 -4.92 -13.31
N LEU A 137 0.17 -4.51 -12.27
CA LEU A 137 0.12 -3.15 -11.76
C LEU A 137 1.14 -3.04 -10.63
N LEU A 138 2.27 -2.37 -10.90
CA LEU A 138 3.37 -2.27 -9.96
C LEU A 138 3.12 -1.17 -8.93
N ASP A 139 3.34 -1.51 -7.67
CA ASP A 139 3.22 -0.61 -6.54
C ASP A 139 4.51 -0.61 -5.70
N ARG A 140 4.98 0.58 -5.30
CA ARG A 140 6.19 0.71 -4.49
C ARG A 140 5.87 0.40 -3.02
N GLY A 141 6.69 -0.43 -2.40
CA GLY A 141 6.48 -0.87 -1.02
C GLY A 141 5.37 -1.93 -0.91
N ASP A 142 4.67 -1.90 0.19
CA ASP A 142 3.53 -2.79 0.44
C ASP A 142 2.26 -2.18 -0.16
N PRO A 143 1.64 -2.82 -1.16
CA PRO A 143 0.43 -2.30 -1.79
C PRO A 143 -0.78 -2.26 -0.86
N THR A 144 -0.74 -2.96 0.28
CA THR A 144 -1.82 -2.94 1.26
C THR A 144 -1.73 -1.75 2.23
N VAL A 145 -0.69 -0.91 2.10
CA VAL A 145 -0.46 0.27 2.93
C VAL A 145 -0.35 1.52 2.06
N TYR A 146 -1.39 2.36 2.05
CA TYR A 146 -1.45 3.63 1.32
C TYR A 146 -1.22 3.54 -0.20
N SER A 147 -1.78 2.54 -0.86
CA SER A 147 -1.68 2.39 -2.29
C SER A 147 -2.79 3.13 -3.06
N ARG A 148 -2.40 3.86 -4.10
CA ARG A 148 -3.33 4.43 -5.09
C ARG A 148 -3.91 3.37 -6.04
N SER A 149 -3.31 2.20 -6.13
CA SER A 149 -3.75 1.12 -7.01
C SER A 149 -5.18 0.67 -6.70
N PHE A 150 -5.60 0.70 -5.44
CA PHE A 150 -6.94 0.33 -5.02
C PHE A 150 -8.04 1.16 -5.68
N TRP A 151 -7.76 2.41 -6.06
CA TRP A 151 -8.70 3.24 -6.80
C TRP A 151 -9.04 2.67 -8.19
N LEU A 152 -8.11 2.00 -8.86
CA LEU A 152 -8.38 1.26 -10.09
C LEU A 152 -9.15 -0.04 -9.82
N LEU A 153 -8.87 -0.69 -8.68
CA LEU A 153 -9.49 -1.97 -8.33
C LEU A 153 -10.99 -1.84 -8.04
N GLU A 154 -11.46 -0.68 -7.54
CA GLU A 154 -12.88 -0.43 -7.24
C GLU A 154 -13.83 -0.77 -8.40
N GLY A 155 -13.34 -0.71 -9.62
CA GLY A 155 -14.14 -1.00 -10.81
C GLY A 155 -13.98 -2.41 -11.35
N LEU A 156 -13.14 -3.28 -10.78
CA LEU A 156 -12.85 -4.64 -11.24
C LEU A 156 -13.61 -5.68 -10.41
N ASP A 157 -13.77 -6.87 -10.98
CA ASP A 157 -14.26 -8.02 -10.24
C ASP A 157 -13.14 -8.51 -9.30
N PRO A 158 -13.40 -8.70 -8.00
CA PRO A 158 -12.40 -9.20 -7.06
C PRO A 158 -11.77 -10.52 -7.48
N ASP A 159 -12.50 -11.40 -8.14
CA ASP A 159 -12.00 -12.70 -8.64
C ASP A 159 -11.00 -12.56 -9.79
N GLN A 160 -10.91 -11.38 -10.41
CA GLN A 160 -9.95 -11.05 -11.46
C GLN A 160 -8.71 -10.34 -10.93
N VAL A 161 -8.60 -10.14 -9.60
CA VAL A 161 -7.50 -9.41 -8.97
C VAL A 161 -6.75 -10.30 -8.00
N GLU A 162 -5.41 -10.29 -8.10
CA GLU A 162 -4.53 -10.90 -7.10
C GLU A 162 -3.53 -9.85 -6.59
N ILE A 163 -3.35 -9.78 -5.27
CA ILE A 163 -2.33 -8.92 -4.66
C ILE A 163 -1.10 -9.77 -4.36
N ILE A 164 0.03 -9.38 -4.94
CA ILE A 164 1.34 -10.01 -4.69
C ILE A 164 2.04 -9.20 -3.61
N PRO A 165 2.09 -9.68 -2.37
CA PRO A 165 2.64 -8.94 -1.25
C PRO A 165 4.15 -8.80 -1.35
N GLY A 166 4.68 -7.83 -0.63
CA GLY A 166 6.12 -7.63 -0.51
C GLY A 166 6.47 -6.74 0.67
N MET A 167 7.73 -6.40 0.77
CA MET A 167 8.25 -5.60 1.87
C MET A 167 7.80 -4.15 1.74
N GLY A 168 7.32 -3.57 2.86
CA GLY A 168 6.96 -2.17 2.95
C GLY A 168 8.09 -1.28 3.51
N ALA A 169 7.93 0.04 3.41
CA ALA A 169 8.89 1.01 3.90
C ALA A 169 9.16 0.88 5.42
N MET A 170 8.14 0.54 6.21
CA MET A 170 8.33 0.27 7.64
C MET A 170 9.32 -0.87 7.88
N THR A 171 9.18 -1.98 7.16
CA THR A 171 10.07 -3.14 7.31
C THR A 171 11.52 -2.77 6.99
N ALA A 172 11.75 -2.05 5.89
CA ALA A 172 13.08 -1.57 5.52
C ALA A 172 13.64 -0.61 6.57
N ALA A 173 12.83 0.34 7.05
CA ALA A 173 13.27 1.30 8.06
C ALA A 173 13.63 0.62 9.39
N MET A 174 12.85 -0.37 9.84
CA MET A 174 13.19 -1.11 11.07
C MET A 174 14.45 -1.94 10.89
N ALA A 175 14.69 -2.51 9.71
CA ALA A 175 15.93 -3.21 9.39
C ALA A 175 17.14 -2.25 9.42
N ALA A 176 17.04 -1.08 8.79
CA ALA A 176 18.06 -0.02 8.83
C ALA A 176 18.38 0.44 10.25
N LEU A 177 17.35 0.57 11.09
CA LEU A 177 17.49 0.92 12.50
C LEU A 177 18.04 -0.21 13.37
N LYS A 178 18.06 -1.47 12.86
CA LYS A 178 18.38 -2.69 13.59
C LYS A 178 17.50 -2.87 14.83
N LYS A 179 16.22 -2.59 14.68
CA LYS A 179 15.22 -2.62 15.76
C LYS A 179 14.02 -3.48 15.37
N CYS A 180 13.34 -4.00 16.39
CA CYS A 180 12.05 -4.67 16.24
C CYS A 180 10.94 -3.69 16.64
N SER A 181 9.92 -3.54 15.80
CA SER A 181 8.82 -2.61 16.06
C SER A 181 7.99 -2.95 17.31
N THR A 182 8.08 -4.18 17.78
CA THR A 182 7.44 -4.65 19.02
C THR A 182 8.44 -4.79 20.17
N GLY A 183 9.65 -4.22 20.04
CA GLY A 183 10.68 -4.25 21.08
C GLY A 183 10.38 -3.29 22.23
N ALA A 184 11.20 -3.38 23.29
CA ALA A 184 11.16 -2.52 24.48
C ALA A 184 9.76 -2.35 25.11
N GLY A 185 8.96 -3.44 25.13
CA GLY A 185 7.64 -3.45 25.77
C GLY A 185 6.53 -2.76 24.99
N ALA A 186 6.73 -2.43 23.70
CA ALA A 186 5.68 -1.91 22.85
C ALA A 186 4.50 -2.90 22.78
N ARG A 187 3.30 -2.42 23.13
CA ARG A 187 2.07 -3.23 23.21
C ARG A 187 1.30 -3.25 21.89
N PHE A 188 1.58 -2.29 21.00
CA PHE A 188 0.98 -2.19 19.68
C PHE A 188 1.94 -1.50 18.70
N VAL A 189 1.65 -1.67 17.42
CA VAL A 189 2.28 -0.93 16.32
C VAL A 189 1.17 -0.27 15.53
N ALA A 190 1.15 1.05 15.44
CA ALA A 190 0.21 1.80 14.63
C ALA A 190 0.91 2.37 13.40
N GLN A 191 0.39 2.01 12.23
CA GLN A 191 0.83 2.58 10.96
C GLN A 191 -0.21 3.58 10.48
N THR A 192 0.19 4.84 10.29
CA THR A 192 -0.73 5.92 9.93
C THR A 192 -0.04 7.01 9.10
N ALA A 193 -0.82 7.93 8.56
CA ALA A 193 -0.35 9.24 8.11
C ALA A 193 -0.41 10.23 9.28
N PRO A 194 0.21 11.43 9.19
CA PRO A 194 0.10 12.45 10.23
C PRO A 194 -1.36 12.73 10.58
N PHE A 195 -1.61 12.97 11.85
CA PHE A 195 -2.93 13.29 12.34
C PHE A 195 -3.50 14.49 11.56
N GLY A 196 -4.61 14.30 10.87
CA GLY A 196 -5.23 15.32 10.04
C GLY A 196 -4.74 15.42 8.61
N PHE A 197 -3.82 14.57 8.16
CA PHE A 197 -3.36 14.53 6.75
C PHE A 197 -4.52 14.39 5.76
N PHE A 198 -5.58 13.65 6.13
CA PHE A 198 -6.80 13.49 5.32
C PHE A 198 -7.93 14.44 5.73
N GLY A 199 -7.64 15.59 6.35
CA GLY A 199 -8.65 16.56 6.77
C GLY A 199 -9.49 16.10 7.96
N LYS A 200 -9.05 15.11 8.73
CA LYS A 200 -9.72 14.62 9.94
C LYS A 200 -9.65 15.66 11.06
N THR A 201 -10.72 15.77 11.84
CA THR A 201 -10.83 16.72 12.97
C THR A 201 -10.43 16.12 14.32
N ASP A 202 -10.26 14.80 14.37
CA ASP A 202 -10.00 13.99 15.58
C ASP A 202 -8.50 13.80 15.90
N ARG A 203 -7.62 14.68 15.37
CA ARG A 203 -6.15 14.54 15.49
C ARG A 203 -5.66 14.43 16.93
N GLU A 204 -6.17 15.32 17.79
CA GLU A 204 -5.71 15.39 19.19
C GLU A 204 -6.27 14.25 20.01
N ASP A 205 -7.50 13.84 19.75
CA ASP A 205 -8.11 12.69 20.42
C ASP A 205 -7.33 11.40 20.12
N LEU A 206 -7.02 11.15 18.84
CA LEU A 206 -6.25 9.98 18.46
C LEU A 206 -4.83 9.99 19.05
N ALA A 207 -4.15 11.14 19.04
CA ALA A 207 -2.81 11.27 19.62
C ALA A 207 -2.84 11.01 21.14
N ARG A 208 -3.82 11.56 21.83
CA ARG A 208 -4.05 11.32 23.26
C ARG A 208 -4.32 9.85 23.54
N ASP A 209 -5.24 9.24 22.81
CA ASP A 209 -5.67 7.86 23.06
C ASP A 209 -4.56 6.86 22.80
N LEU A 210 -3.73 7.06 21.77
CA LEU A 210 -2.57 6.24 21.51
C LEU A 210 -1.46 6.40 22.57
N SER A 211 -1.39 7.54 23.27
CA SER A 211 -0.38 7.79 24.31
C SER A 211 -0.63 7.02 25.61
N HIS A 212 -1.85 6.49 25.83
CA HIS A 212 -2.17 5.75 27.05
C HIS A 212 -1.40 4.44 27.22
N TYR A 213 -0.83 3.92 26.16
CA TYR A 213 -0.10 2.66 26.17
C TYR A 213 1.23 2.80 25.44
N PRO A 214 2.29 2.12 25.91
CA PRO A 214 3.53 2.09 25.16
C PRO A 214 3.32 1.41 23.81
N GLY A 215 3.60 2.13 22.74
CA GLY A 215 3.43 1.67 21.37
C GLY A 215 4.52 2.15 20.45
N THR A 216 4.54 1.61 19.27
CA THR A 216 5.35 2.10 18.16
C THR A 216 4.43 2.78 17.16
N LEU A 217 4.64 4.07 16.93
CA LEU A 217 3.92 4.84 15.95
C LEU A 217 4.78 4.99 14.70
N VAL A 218 4.21 4.66 13.55
CA VAL A 218 4.89 4.73 12.24
C VAL A 218 4.10 5.65 11.34
N PHE A 219 4.71 6.79 10.97
CA PHE A 219 4.06 7.81 10.15
C PHE A 219 4.61 7.81 8.72
N TYR A 220 3.74 7.51 7.77
CA TYR A 220 3.98 7.67 6.35
C TYR A 220 3.63 9.09 5.92
N MET A 221 4.32 9.62 4.90
CA MET A 221 4.06 10.95 4.32
C MET A 221 4.09 12.09 5.35
N GLY A 222 4.81 11.90 6.47
CA GLY A 222 4.79 12.80 7.63
C GLY A 222 5.74 13.98 7.56
N LEU A 223 6.74 13.95 6.69
CA LEU A 223 7.82 14.95 6.72
C LEU A 223 7.39 16.36 6.32
N THR A 224 6.33 16.50 5.52
CA THR A 224 5.76 17.81 5.17
C THR A 224 5.02 18.49 6.32
N GLU A 225 4.62 17.71 7.32
CA GLU A 225 3.85 18.17 8.49
C GLU A 225 4.54 17.80 9.82
N ILE A 226 5.86 17.58 9.78
CA ILE A 226 6.58 17.04 10.93
C ILE A 226 6.52 17.94 12.16
N ASP A 227 6.54 19.27 11.96
CA ASP A 227 6.39 20.24 13.06
C ASP A 227 5.05 20.06 13.78
N ASN A 228 3.96 19.99 13.02
CA ASN A 228 2.61 19.77 13.57
C ASN A 228 2.50 18.40 14.25
N LEU A 229 3.09 17.37 13.66
CA LEU A 229 3.10 16.03 14.21
C LEU A 229 3.81 15.99 15.56
N VAL A 230 5.04 16.50 15.64
CA VAL A 230 5.84 16.53 16.85
C VAL A 230 5.16 17.36 17.94
N ASN A 231 4.68 18.56 17.60
CA ASN A 231 3.97 19.43 18.54
C ASN A 231 2.66 18.76 19.08
N THR A 232 1.97 17.99 18.26
CA THR A 232 0.78 17.27 18.71
C THR A 232 1.14 16.12 19.63
N LEU A 233 2.19 15.34 19.31
CA LEU A 233 2.64 14.22 20.14
C LEU A 233 3.20 14.70 21.49
N GLN A 234 3.89 15.83 21.54
CA GLN A 234 4.44 16.41 22.78
C GLN A 234 3.38 16.82 23.81
N LYS A 235 2.13 17.06 23.38
CA LYS A 235 1.04 17.35 24.31
C LYS A 235 0.70 16.16 25.23
N TYR A 236 0.97 14.94 24.77
CA TYR A 236 0.51 13.71 25.42
C TYR A 236 1.63 12.71 25.73
N ASN A 237 2.86 12.99 25.28
CA ASN A 237 3.99 12.10 25.47
C ASN A 237 5.17 12.88 26.08
N PRO A 238 6.06 12.22 26.83
CA PRO A 238 7.26 12.86 27.38
C PRO A 238 8.20 13.31 26.25
N ALA A 239 8.95 14.39 26.52
CA ALA A 239 9.86 14.98 25.55
C ALA A 239 11.02 14.06 25.16
N ASP A 240 11.39 13.13 26.02
CA ASP A 240 12.45 12.14 25.80
C ASP A 240 12.01 10.90 25.03
N LEU A 241 10.70 10.82 24.65
CA LEU A 241 10.21 9.70 23.83
C LEU A 241 11.00 9.63 22.51
N PRO A 242 11.63 8.48 22.20
CA PRO A 242 12.51 8.36 21.04
C PRO A 242 11.80 8.54 19.70
N VAL A 243 12.48 9.22 18.79
CA VAL A 243 12.04 9.44 17.40
C VAL A 243 13.17 9.11 16.44
N ALA A 244 12.86 8.42 15.35
CA ALA A 244 13.78 8.26 14.24
C ALA A 244 13.07 8.61 12.92
N VAL A 245 13.82 9.27 12.03
CA VAL A 245 13.42 9.48 10.65
C VAL A 245 14.38 8.69 9.77
N VAL A 246 13.84 7.77 8.98
CA VAL A 246 14.62 7.00 8.01
C VAL A 246 14.27 7.49 6.62
N TYR A 247 15.21 8.20 6.02
CA TYR A 247 15.12 8.67 4.64
C TYR A 247 15.53 7.56 3.69
N TYR A 248 14.85 7.44 2.57
CA TYR A 248 15.17 6.49 1.50
C TYR A 248 15.36 5.05 2.00
N ALA A 249 14.53 4.62 2.96
CA ALA A 249 14.60 3.27 3.52
C ALA A 249 14.59 2.21 2.41
N GLY A 250 15.63 1.36 2.40
CA GLY A 250 15.83 0.32 1.41
C GLY A 250 16.57 0.75 0.14
N TYR A 251 17.15 1.95 0.10
CA TYR A 251 18.09 2.39 -0.95
C TYR A 251 19.51 2.34 -0.42
N ASP A 252 20.36 1.48 -0.95
CA ASP A 252 21.72 1.26 -0.46
C ASP A 252 22.60 2.52 -0.52
N ASP A 253 22.39 3.37 -1.53
CA ASP A 253 23.20 4.56 -1.81
C ASP A 253 22.66 5.87 -1.18
N LYS A 254 21.44 5.86 -0.66
CA LYS A 254 20.73 7.09 -0.23
C LYS A 254 20.14 6.99 1.16
N GLU A 255 20.14 5.80 1.75
CA GLU A 255 19.56 5.59 3.07
C GLU A 255 20.26 6.49 4.11
N LYS A 256 19.47 7.25 4.84
CA LYS A 256 19.96 8.14 5.90
C LYS A 256 19.04 8.07 7.11
N ILE A 257 19.62 7.97 8.28
CA ILE A 257 18.91 7.93 9.55
C ILE A 257 19.21 9.18 10.36
N VAL A 258 18.14 9.87 10.81
CA VAL A 258 18.21 10.92 11.81
C VAL A 258 17.50 10.44 13.07
N LYS A 259 18.16 10.50 14.21
CA LYS A 259 17.63 10.07 15.50
C LYS A 259 17.58 11.22 16.49
N GLY A 260 16.61 11.17 17.38
CA GLY A 260 16.43 12.09 18.48
C GLY A 260 15.28 11.64 19.37
N ASN A 261 14.65 12.57 20.00
CA ASN A 261 13.45 12.41 20.78
C ASN A 261 12.44 13.53 20.44
N LEU A 262 11.23 13.46 20.97
CA LEU A 262 10.22 14.49 20.69
C LEU A 262 10.72 15.91 21.03
N GLY A 263 11.58 16.06 22.05
CA GLY A 263 12.10 17.36 22.48
C GLY A 263 13.13 17.99 21.55
N ASN A 264 13.82 17.20 20.70
CA ASN A 264 14.93 17.71 19.90
C ASN A 264 14.95 17.28 18.43
N ILE A 265 14.04 16.44 18.00
CA ILE A 265 14.07 15.90 16.62
C ILE A 265 13.95 17.00 15.56
N LEU A 266 13.19 18.06 15.81
CA LEU A 266 13.05 19.17 14.86
C LEU A 266 14.38 19.89 14.64
N ASP A 267 15.18 20.07 15.68
CA ASP A 267 16.52 20.66 15.57
C ASP A 267 17.46 19.74 14.77
N GLN A 268 17.38 18.42 15.00
CA GLN A 268 18.16 17.43 14.24
C GLN A 268 17.81 17.43 12.76
N LEU A 269 16.56 17.77 12.41
CA LEU A 269 16.05 17.81 11.05
C LEU A 269 16.18 19.18 10.37
N ALA A 270 16.67 20.21 11.07
CA ALA A 270 16.67 21.58 10.56
C ALA A 270 17.44 21.75 9.24
N SER A 271 18.48 20.96 9.00
CA SER A 271 19.28 20.97 7.76
C SER A 271 18.71 20.09 6.65
N GLU A 272 17.68 19.26 6.93
CA GLU A 272 17.16 18.29 5.99
C GLU A 272 16.17 18.92 5.00
N LYS A 273 16.49 18.79 3.72
CA LYS A 273 15.68 19.35 2.63
C LYS A 273 14.64 18.36 2.07
N GLU A 274 14.90 17.06 2.26
CA GLU A 274 13.97 16.02 1.78
C GLU A 274 12.68 16.01 2.62
N LYS A 275 11.54 16.10 1.97
CA LYS A 275 10.23 16.19 2.63
C LYS A 275 9.24 15.07 2.23
N PHE A 276 9.65 14.15 1.37
CA PHE A 276 8.76 13.10 0.86
C PHE A 276 9.28 11.68 1.12
N MET A 277 10.56 11.44 0.87
CA MET A 277 11.16 10.11 0.89
C MET A 277 11.66 9.73 2.29
N GLY A 278 10.77 9.77 3.28
CA GLY A 278 11.11 9.40 4.65
C GLY A 278 9.93 8.86 5.42
N ILE A 279 10.24 7.97 6.34
CA ILE A 279 9.28 7.38 7.29
C ILE A 279 9.70 7.78 8.71
N ILE A 280 8.73 8.18 9.52
CA ILE A 280 8.94 8.62 10.90
C ILE A 280 8.50 7.50 11.82
N ILE A 281 9.35 7.15 12.77
CA ILE A 281 9.08 6.12 13.77
C ILE A 281 9.23 6.76 15.15
N VAL A 282 8.22 6.59 16.00
CA VAL A 282 8.17 7.12 17.36
C VAL A 282 7.87 6.01 18.34
N GLY A 283 8.64 5.89 19.41
CA GLY A 283 8.36 4.92 20.46
C GLY A 283 9.61 4.31 21.10
N GLN A 284 9.39 3.66 22.24
CA GLN A 284 10.46 3.02 23.03
C GLN A 284 11.18 1.89 22.28
N CYS A 285 10.57 1.33 21.23
CA CYS A 285 11.22 0.33 20.40
C CYS A 285 12.54 0.80 19.77
N LEU A 286 12.77 2.11 19.68
CA LEU A 286 13.98 2.70 19.13
C LEU A 286 15.17 2.64 20.11
N GLU A 287 14.91 2.54 21.40
CA GLU A 287 15.89 2.43 22.47
C GLU A 287 15.68 1.14 23.28
N GLY A 288 16.64 0.84 24.13
CA GLY A 288 16.57 -0.32 24.99
C GLY A 288 16.73 -1.67 24.26
N PRO A 289 16.68 -2.77 25.01
CA PRO A 289 16.81 -4.12 24.49
C PRO A 289 15.55 -4.51 23.69
N THR A 290 15.74 -5.19 22.58
CA THR A 290 14.62 -5.75 21.80
C THR A 290 13.89 -6.86 22.60
N PHE A 291 14.61 -7.52 23.50
CA PHE A 291 14.11 -8.64 24.29
C PHE A 291 14.45 -8.42 25.75
N THR A 292 13.46 -8.42 26.63
CA THR A 292 13.67 -8.46 28.08
C THR A 292 13.35 -9.87 28.59
N LEU A 293 14.33 -10.55 29.16
CA LEU A 293 14.10 -11.78 29.91
C LEU A 293 13.41 -11.40 31.22
N GLY A 294 12.36 -12.11 31.59
CA GLY A 294 11.34 -11.79 32.59
C GLY A 294 11.74 -11.26 34.00
N GLU A 295 13.01 -11.04 34.26
CA GLU A 295 13.48 -10.45 35.52
C GLU A 295 13.42 -8.92 35.53
N GLU A 296 13.45 -8.26 34.36
CA GLU A 296 13.40 -6.80 34.22
C GLU A 296 11.98 -6.23 34.16
N THR A 297 10.95 -7.08 34.11
CA THR A 297 9.55 -6.64 33.99
C THR A 297 8.91 -6.21 35.31
N LYS A 298 9.66 -6.09 36.40
CA LYS A 298 9.10 -5.77 37.73
C LYS A 298 8.72 -4.29 37.91
N GLU A 299 9.18 -3.38 37.08
CA GLU A 299 8.67 -2.01 37.07
C GLU A 299 7.67 -1.83 35.93
N LYS A 300 6.39 -1.98 36.25
CA LYS A 300 5.33 -1.43 35.38
C LYS A 300 5.58 0.06 35.27
N PRO A 301 5.75 0.65 34.06
CA PRO A 301 5.71 2.09 33.93
C PRO A 301 4.38 2.56 34.56
N ALA A 302 4.47 3.54 35.45
CA ALA A 302 3.31 4.08 36.11
C ALA A 302 2.34 4.57 35.04
N ILE A 303 1.19 3.92 34.90
CA ILE A 303 0.08 4.43 34.13
C ILE A 303 -0.26 5.75 34.81
N SER A 304 0.08 6.88 34.16
CA SER A 304 -0.42 8.18 34.62
C SER A 304 -1.94 8.04 34.62
N LYS A 305 -2.56 8.05 35.80
CA LYS A 305 -3.99 8.14 35.93
C LYS A 305 -4.39 9.41 35.19
N GLY A 306 -5.08 9.28 34.07
CA GLY A 306 -5.70 10.42 33.40
C GLY A 306 -6.55 11.20 34.41
N PRO A 307 -6.77 12.51 34.18
CA PRO A 307 -7.54 13.31 35.08
C PRO A 307 -8.91 12.64 35.32
N ASP A 308 -9.21 12.48 36.60
CA ASP A 308 -10.44 11.93 37.12
C ASP A 308 -11.62 12.63 36.43
N GLN A 309 -12.39 11.90 35.63
CA GLN A 309 -13.62 12.40 35.07
C GLN A 309 -14.63 12.48 36.23
N GLY A 310 -14.61 13.62 36.93
CA GLY A 310 -15.63 13.95 37.91
C GLY A 310 -17.04 13.80 37.30
N LYS A 311 -17.88 13.10 38.04
CA LYS A 311 -19.29 12.85 37.77
C LYS A 311 -20.06 14.10 37.45
#